data_3ede71b340965d2263d9fd92e8a3c422
#
_entry.id   3ede71b340965d2263d9fd92e8a3c422
#
_cell.length_a   1.000
_cell.length_b   1.000
_cell.length_c   1.000
_cell.angle_alpha   90.00
_cell.angle_beta   90.00
_cell.angle_gamma   90.00
#
_symmetry.space_group_name_H-M   'P 1'
#
loop_
_entity.id
_entity.type
_entity.pdbx_description
1 polymer ?
#
loop_
_entity_poly.entity_id
_entity_poly.type
_entity_poly.pdbx_seq_one_letter_code
_entity_poly.pdbx_strand_id
1 'polypeptide(L)'
;MPPAEGGGMEISMNIKKNIIKKCPSDTHKQFLEYAFCFFQEKNCKAILKGSIQKDTAHKFSDIDLVLKRMDKELVREFIFNFGEVVLISRTQRALGILIVIYSDGLCLDLDFRDKITREEINDCDVIGVAFTDGDIAEKVVRCTNILEEENTDDWENMQRLFHRSLIKWIGGNEELGYSILQEIYEFILNKTRSVETLSGDYKKDIAYLLREFNKGYSLDVKYYGVIEELIDNIR
;
A
#
# COMPACT_ATOMS: atom_id res chain seq x y z
N MET A 1 45.73 -1.11 5.01
CA MET A 1 44.86 -1.90 4.12
C MET A 1 43.52 -1.17 4.01
N PRO A 2 43.09 -0.73 2.85
CA PRO A 2 41.73 -0.21 2.71
C PRO A 2 40.73 -1.35 2.83
N PRO A 3 39.51 -1.13 3.37
CA PRO A 3 38.47 -2.14 3.48
C PRO A 3 37.92 -2.48 2.09
N ALA A 4 37.55 -3.72 1.90
CA ALA A 4 36.99 -4.26 0.66
C ALA A 4 35.61 -3.65 0.38
N GLU A 5 35.54 -2.66 -0.48
CA GLU A 5 34.28 -2.00 -0.93
C GLU A 5 33.44 -2.85 -1.90
N GLY A 6 33.89 -4.03 -2.30
CA GLY A 6 33.22 -4.86 -3.32
C GLY A 6 32.04 -5.70 -2.82
N GLY A 7 31.98 -6.08 -1.55
CA GLY A 7 31.00 -7.07 -1.06
C GLY A 7 29.56 -6.54 -0.92
N GLY A 8 29.38 -5.26 -0.60
CA GLY A 8 28.06 -4.67 -0.36
C GLY A 8 27.23 -4.48 -1.63
N MET A 9 27.88 -4.14 -2.72
CA MET A 9 27.20 -3.86 -4.01
C MET A 9 26.70 -5.14 -4.68
N GLU A 10 27.43 -6.24 -4.55
CA GLU A 10 27.08 -7.56 -5.11
C GLU A 10 25.91 -8.21 -4.36
N ILE A 11 25.85 -8.05 -3.03
CA ILE A 11 24.75 -8.54 -2.18
C ILE A 11 23.48 -7.77 -2.51
N SER A 12 23.52 -6.43 -2.65
CA SER A 12 22.39 -5.60 -3.02
C SER A 12 21.80 -5.97 -4.39
N MET A 13 22.65 -6.24 -5.38
CA MET A 13 22.21 -6.66 -6.72
C MET A 13 21.53 -8.04 -6.71
N ASN A 14 21.98 -8.98 -5.87
CA ASN A 14 21.37 -10.30 -5.76
C ASN A 14 20.00 -10.23 -5.05
N ILE A 15 19.87 -9.44 -4.00
CA ILE A 15 18.59 -9.19 -3.32
C ILE A 15 17.59 -8.57 -4.30
N LYS A 16 17.98 -7.52 -5.02
CA LYS A 16 17.15 -6.89 -6.05
C LYS A 16 16.64 -7.90 -7.07
N LYS A 17 17.51 -8.71 -7.66
CA LYS A 17 17.14 -9.73 -8.65
C LYS A 17 16.15 -10.76 -8.09
N ASN A 18 16.30 -11.18 -6.84
CA ASN A 18 15.40 -12.14 -6.21
C ASN A 18 14.02 -11.55 -5.95
N ILE A 19 13.95 -10.32 -5.47
CA ILE A 19 12.68 -9.63 -5.23
C ILE A 19 11.92 -9.40 -6.56
N ILE A 20 12.61 -8.92 -7.58
CA ILE A 20 12.02 -8.66 -8.90
C ILE A 20 11.42 -9.91 -9.53
N LYS A 21 12.00 -11.09 -9.29
CA LYS A 21 11.45 -12.37 -9.77
C LYS A 21 10.14 -12.78 -9.09
N LYS A 22 9.88 -12.31 -7.86
CA LYS A 22 8.66 -12.59 -7.10
C LYS A 22 7.51 -11.61 -7.44
N CYS A 23 7.77 -10.59 -8.26
CA CYS A 23 6.76 -9.61 -8.62
C CYS A 23 5.64 -10.24 -9.44
N PRO A 24 4.37 -10.08 -9.05
CA PRO A 24 3.24 -10.75 -9.70
C PRO A 24 2.82 -10.08 -11.02
N SER A 25 3.30 -8.87 -11.31
CA SER A 25 3.03 -8.14 -12.56
C SER A 25 4.19 -7.22 -12.93
N ASP A 26 4.18 -6.74 -14.18
CA ASP A 26 5.18 -5.77 -14.67
C ASP A 26 5.12 -4.43 -13.91
N THR A 27 3.94 -3.99 -13.51
CA THR A 27 3.77 -2.77 -12.69
C THR A 27 4.49 -2.88 -11.35
N HIS A 28 4.30 -4.00 -10.62
CA HIS A 28 5.02 -4.24 -9.37
C HIS A 28 6.53 -4.25 -9.57
N LYS A 29 6.99 -4.87 -10.65
CA LYS A 29 8.40 -4.91 -11.00
C LYS A 29 8.95 -3.51 -11.27
N GLN A 30 8.29 -2.71 -12.11
CA GLN A 30 8.70 -1.34 -12.43
C GLN A 30 8.75 -0.46 -11.19
N PHE A 31 7.75 -0.58 -10.31
CA PHE A 31 7.74 0.17 -9.05
C PHE A 31 8.91 -0.23 -8.14
N LEU A 32 9.16 -1.52 -7.94
CA LEU A 32 10.26 -1.95 -7.07
C LEU A 32 11.63 -1.61 -7.67
N GLU A 33 11.79 -1.67 -8.99
CA GLU A 33 13.02 -1.19 -9.66
C GLU A 33 13.24 0.32 -9.42
N TYR A 34 12.16 1.12 -9.53
CA TYR A 34 12.17 2.53 -9.17
C TYR A 34 12.51 2.75 -7.69
N ALA A 35 11.84 2.05 -6.78
CA ALA A 35 12.06 2.17 -5.34
C ALA A 35 13.50 1.84 -4.94
N PHE A 36 14.09 0.79 -5.50
CA PHE A 36 15.50 0.46 -5.28
C PHE A 36 16.44 1.60 -5.71
N CYS A 37 16.23 2.15 -6.90
CA CYS A 37 17.04 3.28 -7.39
C CYS A 37 16.88 4.50 -6.50
N PHE A 38 15.63 4.89 -6.21
CA PHE A 38 15.31 6.04 -5.39
C PHE A 38 15.95 5.95 -4.00
N PHE A 39 15.77 4.82 -3.29
CA PHE A 39 16.31 4.67 -1.94
C PHE A 39 17.84 4.65 -1.91
N GLN A 40 18.50 4.12 -2.93
CA GLN A 40 19.96 4.18 -3.04
C GLN A 40 20.45 5.62 -3.31
N GLU A 41 19.85 6.32 -4.27
CA GLU A 41 20.23 7.68 -4.63
C GLU A 41 20.00 8.67 -3.50
N LYS A 42 18.88 8.54 -2.79
CA LYS A 42 18.49 9.43 -1.69
C LYS A 42 19.02 8.98 -0.33
N ASN A 43 19.83 7.92 -0.29
CA ASN A 43 20.38 7.34 0.95
C ASN A 43 19.28 6.98 1.97
N CYS A 44 18.15 6.44 1.50
CA CYS A 44 17.02 6.06 2.33
C CYS A 44 17.09 4.60 2.75
N LYS A 45 16.46 4.28 3.89
CA LYS A 45 16.39 2.93 4.46
C LYS A 45 14.97 2.43 4.38
N ALA A 46 14.79 1.26 3.76
CA ALA A 46 13.48 0.65 3.58
C ALA A 46 13.55 -0.87 3.70
N ILE A 47 12.42 -1.48 4.05
CA ILE A 47 12.21 -2.92 4.11
C ILE A 47 10.96 -3.25 3.29
N LEU A 48 11.05 -4.25 2.43
CA LEU A 48 9.92 -4.86 1.77
C LEU A 48 9.36 -5.97 2.67
N LYS A 49 8.04 -5.92 2.90
CA LYS A 49 7.27 -6.92 3.63
C LYS A 49 6.15 -7.50 2.78
N GLY A 50 5.26 -8.22 3.44
CA GLY A 50 3.97 -8.64 2.89
C GLY A 50 4.06 -9.79 1.89
N SER A 51 3.10 -9.81 0.97
CA SER A 51 2.89 -10.94 0.07
C SER A 51 4.01 -11.12 -0.96
N ILE A 52 4.60 -10.03 -1.47
CA ILE A 52 5.71 -10.10 -2.43
C ILE A 52 6.95 -10.71 -1.77
N GLN A 53 7.30 -10.25 -0.57
CA GLN A 53 8.43 -10.79 0.18
C GLN A 53 8.26 -12.28 0.44
N LYS A 54 7.02 -12.73 0.75
CA LYS A 54 6.67 -14.12 1.04
C LYS A 54 6.41 -14.98 -0.20
N ASP A 55 6.51 -14.42 -1.41
CA ASP A 55 6.20 -15.11 -2.67
C ASP A 55 4.76 -15.64 -2.75
N THR A 56 3.82 -14.89 -2.18
CA THR A 56 2.38 -15.21 -2.17
C THR A 56 1.52 -14.13 -2.82
N ALA A 57 2.17 -13.17 -3.49
CA ALA A 57 1.48 -12.05 -4.13
C ALA A 57 0.72 -12.49 -5.39
N HIS A 58 -0.43 -11.84 -5.62
CA HIS A 58 -1.19 -11.93 -6.87
C HIS A 58 -1.17 -10.59 -7.60
N LYS A 59 -1.65 -10.55 -8.85
CA LYS A 59 -1.59 -9.38 -9.76
C LYS A 59 -2.05 -8.06 -9.11
N PHE A 60 -2.95 -8.10 -8.16
CA PHE A 60 -3.53 -6.93 -7.50
C PHE A 60 -3.08 -6.77 -6.03
N SER A 61 -2.04 -7.48 -5.61
CA SER A 61 -1.50 -7.32 -4.25
C SER A 61 -0.95 -5.92 -4.03
N ASP A 62 -1.09 -5.43 -2.82
CA ASP A 62 -0.40 -4.24 -2.32
C ASP A 62 1.12 -4.47 -2.19
N ILE A 63 1.90 -3.40 -2.25
CA ILE A 63 3.33 -3.40 -1.93
C ILE A 63 3.49 -2.79 -0.53
N ASP A 64 3.89 -3.62 0.43
CA ASP A 64 4.10 -3.22 1.81
C ASP A 64 5.54 -2.76 2.03
N LEU A 65 5.75 -1.47 2.28
CA LEU A 65 7.06 -0.90 2.59
C LEU A 65 7.10 -0.35 4.02
N VAL A 66 8.12 -0.74 4.77
CA VAL A 66 8.51 -0.07 6.00
C VAL A 66 9.66 0.89 5.68
N LEU A 67 9.42 2.16 5.91
CA LEU A 67 10.34 3.23 5.60
C LEU A 67 10.89 3.83 6.90
N LYS A 68 12.22 3.99 6.99
CA LYS A 68 12.79 4.87 8.00
C LYS A 68 12.24 6.28 7.77
N ARG A 69 12.06 7.07 8.85
CA ARG A 69 11.59 8.45 8.75
C ARG A 69 12.30 9.19 7.60
N MET A 70 11.51 9.76 6.73
CA MET A 70 11.90 10.65 5.65
C MET A 70 11.24 12.00 5.87
N ASP A 71 11.81 13.07 5.33
CA ASP A 71 11.11 14.36 5.31
C ASP A 71 9.93 14.36 4.32
N LYS A 72 9.03 15.32 4.48
CA LYS A 72 7.77 15.40 3.73
C LYS A 72 8.02 15.57 2.22
N GLU A 73 8.99 16.38 1.85
CA GLU A 73 9.35 16.64 0.46
C GLU A 73 9.86 15.37 -0.22
N LEU A 74 10.70 14.62 0.47
CA LEU A 74 11.25 13.37 -0.04
C LEU A 74 10.18 12.28 -0.18
N VAL A 75 9.21 12.23 0.74
CA VAL A 75 8.05 11.33 0.63
C VAL A 75 7.20 11.70 -0.57
N ARG A 76 6.93 12.99 -0.79
CA ARG A 76 6.20 13.48 -1.97
C ARG A 76 6.94 13.14 -3.25
N GLU A 77 8.25 13.40 -3.31
CA GLU A 77 9.10 13.04 -4.44
C GLU A 77 9.01 11.53 -4.75
N PHE A 78 9.10 10.68 -3.73
CA PHE A 78 9.00 9.23 -3.88
C PHE A 78 7.65 8.79 -4.46
N ILE A 79 6.55 9.36 -3.98
CA ILE A 79 5.20 8.98 -4.38
C ILE A 79 4.88 9.49 -5.79
N PHE A 80 5.10 10.79 -6.06
CA PHE A 80 4.59 11.43 -7.28
C PHE A 80 5.50 11.28 -8.50
N ASN A 81 6.79 10.90 -8.33
CA ASN A 81 7.68 10.68 -9.47
C ASN A 81 7.51 9.31 -10.13
N PHE A 82 6.85 8.36 -9.48
CA PHE A 82 6.62 7.04 -10.09
C PHE A 82 5.46 7.05 -11.07
N GLY A 83 4.32 7.64 -10.70
CA GLY A 83 3.13 7.58 -11.53
C GLY A 83 2.02 8.54 -11.07
N GLU A 84 0.90 8.47 -11.74
CA GLU A 84 -0.26 9.30 -11.41
C GLU A 84 -1.01 8.72 -10.23
N VAL A 85 -1.07 9.48 -9.14
CA VAL A 85 -1.76 9.10 -7.90
C VAL A 85 -3.24 9.48 -8.00
N VAL A 86 -4.12 8.53 -7.69
CA VAL A 86 -5.59 8.74 -7.68
C VAL A 86 -6.18 8.72 -6.27
N LEU A 87 -5.47 8.17 -5.28
CA LEU A 87 -5.87 8.24 -3.89
C LEU A 87 -4.63 8.24 -2.97
N ILE A 88 -4.63 9.14 -2.00
CA ILE A 88 -3.78 9.07 -0.82
C ILE A 88 -4.70 9.05 0.39
N SER A 89 -4.54 8.04 1.25
CA SER A 89 -5.34 7.88 2.45
C SER A 89 -4.51 7.34 3.60
N ARG A 90 -5.04 7.35 4.81
CA ARG A 90 -4.39 6.74 5.98
C ARG A 90 -5.30 5.73 6.64
N THR A 91 -4.71 4.71 7.24
CA THR A 91 -5.48 3.81 8.09
C THR A 91 -5.87 4.53 9.39
N GLN A 92 -7.13 4.42 9.80
CA GLN A 92 -7.65 5.01 11.06
C GLN A 92 -7.07 4.36 12.32
N ARG A 93 -6.39 3.23 12.20
CA ARG A 93 -5.71 2.61 13.33
C ARG A 93 -4.59 3.54 13.79
N ALA A 94 -4.39 3.64 15.09
CA ALA A 94 -3.47 4.54 15.81
C ALA A 94 -2.03 4.67 15.25
N LEU A 95 -1.72 4.09 14.12
CA LEU A 95 -0.40 3.86 13.58
C LEU A 95 -0.21 4.35 12.15
N GLY A 96 -1.27 4.88 11.53
CA GLY A 96 -1.21 5.71 10.32
C GLY A 96 -0.35 5.18 9.16
N ILE A 97 -0.63 3.96 8.68
CA ILE A 97 -0.04 3.52 7.40
C ILE A 97 -0.59 4.42 6.31
N LEU A 98 0.29 5.01 5.51
CA LEU A 98 -0.08 5.79 4.35
C LEU A 98 -0.37 4.85 3.19
N ILE A 99 -1.57 4.96 2.64
CA ILE A 99 -2.02 4.20 1.48
C ILE A 99 -1.94 5.09 0.26
N VAL A 100 -1.30 4.61 -0.79
CA VAL A 100 -1.22 5.30 -2.08
C VAL A 100 -1.75 4.39 -3.17
N ILE A 101 -2.72 4.85 -3.95
CA ILE A 101 -3.25 4.12 -5.10
C ILE A 101 -2.95 4.92 -6.36
N TYR A 102 -2.35 4.25 -7.34
CA TYR A 102 -2.04 4.82 -8.65
C TYR A 102 -3.13 4.53 -9.68
N SER A 103 -3.14 5.31 -10.77
CA SER A 103 -4.14 5.19 -11.84
C SER A 103 -4.10 3.85 -12.59
N ASP A 104 -3.02 3.09 -12.48
CA ASP A 104 -2.87 1.72 -13.00
C ASP A 104 -3.29 0.63 -12.02
N GLY A 105 -3.87 1.00 -10.87
CA GLY A 105 -4.34 0.11 -9.82
C GLY A 105 -3.28 -0.38 -8.85
N LEU A 106 -2.01 0.01 -8.99
CA LEU A 106 -0.98 -0.30 -8.01
C LEU A 106 -1.29 0.36 -6.67
N CYS A 107 -1.20 -0.40 -5.58
CA CYS A 107 -1.40 0.08 -4.23
C CYS A 107 -0.13 -0.07 -3.39
N LEU A 108 0.21 0.98 -2.65
CA LEU A 108 1.31 0.97 -1.70
C LEU A 108 0.78 1.13 -0.28
N ASP A 109 1.31 0.31 0.64
CA ASP A 109 1.17 0.45 2.07
C ASP A 109 2.50 0.92 2.66
N LEU A 110 2.60 2.21 3.03
CA LEU A 110 3.82 2.85 3.51
C LEU A 110 3.77 3.05 5.03
N ASP A 111 4.55 2.27 5.78
CA ASP A 111 4.66 2.33 7.24
C ASP A 111 5.96 3.06 7.64
N PHE A 112 5.84 4.30 8.07
CA PHE A 112 6.99 5.12 8.46
C PHE A 112 7.38 4.91 9.91
N ARG A 113 8.69 4.73 10.17
CA ARG A 113 9.19 4.38 11.50
C ARG A 113 10.44 5.13 11.88
N ASP A 114 10.52 5.54 13.16
CA ASP A 114 11.75 6.07 13.76
C ASP A 114 12.69 4.95 14.20
N LYS A 115 12.14 3.82 14.62
CA LYS A 115 12.91 2.62 15.03
C LYS A 115 12.25 1.35 14.52
N ILE A 116 13.08 0.38 14.19
CA ILE A 116 12.72 -0.94 13.69
C ILE A 116 13.33 -1.99 14.62
N THR A 117 12.75 -3.17 14.70
CA THR A 117 13.34 -4.26 15.49
C THR A 117 14.39 -5.01 14.67
N ARG A 118 15.34 -5.66 15.35
CA ARG A 118 16.34 -6.51 14.69
C ARG A 118 15.68 -7.73 14.01
N GLU A 119 14.63 -8.26 14.61
CA GLU A 119 13.83 -9.35 14.05
C GLU A 119 13.24 -8.97 12.68
N GLU A 120 12.61 -7.80 12.58
CA GLU A 120 12.05 -7.34 11.30
C GLU A 120 13.11 -7.15 10.20
N ILE A 121 14.32 -6.72 10.56
CA ILE A 121 15.43 -6.60 9.59
C ILE A 121 15.89 -7.98 9.11
N ASN A 122 15.93 -8.97 10.00
CA ASN A 122 16.37 -10.33 9.67
C ASN A 122 15.33 -11.10 8.85
N ASP A 123 14.04 -10.85 9.10
CA ASP A 123 12.93 -11.61 8.49
C ASP A 123 12.43 -11.01 7.18
N CYS A 124 12.93 -9.84 6.76
CA CYS A 124 12.43 -9.13 5.60
C CYS A 124 13.56 -8.72 4.65
N ASP A 125 13.18 -8.34 3.44
CA ASP A 125 14.13 -7.90 2.41
C ASP A 125 14.44 -6.40 2.57
N VAL A 126 15.70 -6.07 2.89
CA VAL A 126 16.15 -4.67 2.93
C VAL A 126 16.31 -4.13 1.50
N ILE A 127 15.59 -3.06 1.20
CA ILE A 127 15.65 -2.35 -0.09
C ILE A 127 16.13 -0.92 0.16
N GLY A 128 17.29 -0.56 -0.28
CA GLY A 128 17.89 0.75 0.03
C GLY A 128 19.16 0.61 0.82
N VAL A 129 19.47 1.59 1.69
CA VAL A 129 20.71 1.57 2.49
C VAL A 129 20.54 0.68 3.71
N ALA A 130 21.62 0.07 4.18
CA ALA A 130 21.61 -0.78 5.35
C ALA A 130 21.22 -0.03 6.64
N PHE A 131 20.47 -0.70 7.51
CA PHE A 131 20.15 -0.19 8.85
C PHE A 131 21.39 -0.26 9.76
N THR A 132 21.49 0.72 10.63
CA THR A 132 22.56 0.81 11.65
C THR A 132 22.01 0.50 13.04
N ASP A 133 22.87 0.27 14.03
CA ASP A 133 22.43 0.06 15.42
C ASP A 133 21.63 1.26 15.95
N GLY A 134 21.89 2.47 15.45
CA GLY A 134 21.11 3.66 15.78
C GLY A 134 19.66 3.64 15.30
N ASP A 135 19.30 2.79 14.34
CA ASP A 135 17.94 2.63 13.81
C ASP A 135 17.15 1.55 14.56
N ILE A 136 17.84 0.73 15.36
CA ILE A 136 17.27 -0.47 15.98
C ILE A 136 16.80 -0.15 17.40
N ALA A 137 15.69 -0.76 17.82
CA ALA A 137 15.19 -0.77 19.18
C ALA A 137 14.55 -2.11 19.51
N GLU A 138 14.29 -2.37 20.80
CA GLU A 138 13.53 -3.56 21.24
C GLU A 138 12.10 -3.57 20.74
N LYS A 139 11.51 -2.38 20.52
CA LYS A 139 10.14 -2.19 20.02
C LYS A 139 10.12 -1.20 18.87
N VAL A 140 9.21 -1.43 17.96
CA VAL A 140 8.93 -0.51 16.85
C VAL A 140 8.50 0.85 17.39
N VAL A 141 9.11 1.93 16.86
CA VAL A 141 8.66 3.31 17.09
C VAL A 141 8.21 3.87 15.74
N ARG A 142 6.92 4.13 15.61
CA ARG A 142 6.33 4.67 14.38
C ARG A 142 6.35 6.19 14.34
N CYS A 143 6.47 6.73 13.14
CA CYS A 143 6.30 8.15 12.88
C CYS A 143 4.82 8.44 12.60
N THR A 144 4.23 9.36 13.33
CA THR A 144 2.80 9.67 13.21
C THR A 144 2.49 10.81 12.23
N ASN A 145 3.47 11.61 11.80
CA ASN A 145 3.20 12.95 11.24
C ASN A 145 3.92 13.24 9.92
N ILE A 146 4.00 12.28 9.00
CA ILE A 146 4.80 12.50 7.78
C ILE A 146 4.07 13.35 6.73
N LEU A 147 2.75 13.29 6.68
CA LEU A 147 1.91 14.15 5.84
C LEU A 147 0.74 14.69 6.69
N GLU A 148 1.01 15.70 7.51
CA GLU A 148 0.09 16.17 8.58
C GLU A 148 -1.20 16.87 8.10
N GLU A 149 -1.37 17.15 6.82
CA GLU A 149 -2.34 18.13 6.37
C GLU A 149 -3.74 17.60 6.07
N GLU A 150 -4.01 16.31 6.21
CA GLU A 150 -5.32 15.80 5.84
C GLU A 150 -5.96 15.06 7.01
N ASN A 151 -6.84 15.77 7.72
CA ASN A 151 -7.98 15.12 8.36
C ASN A 151 -8.76 14.44 7.23
N THR A 152 -8.44 13.19 6.94
CA THR A 152 -9.25 12.39 6.03
C THR A 152 -10.66 12.36 6.60
N ASP A 153 -11.63 12.92 5.91
CA ASP A 153 -12.99 12.79 6.32
C ASP A 153 -13.44 11.31 6.23
N ASP A 154 -14.56 11.00 6.82
CA ASP A 154 -15.09 9.64 6.82
C ASP A 154 -15.26 9.08 5.38
N TRP A 155 -15.55 9.95 4.40
CA TRP A 155 -15.75 9.55 3.00
C TRP A 155 -14.44 9.13 2.33
N GLU A 156 -13.36 9.87 2.56
CA GLU A 156 -12.03 9.51 2.03
C GLU A 156 -11.54 8.18 2.61
N ASN A 157 -11.81 7.95 3.89
CA ASN A 157 -11.52 6.66 4.52
C ASN A 157 -12.29 5.50 3.86
N MET A 158 -13.57 5.74 3.49
CA MET A 158 -14.38 4.73 2.82
C MET A 158 -13.89 4.42 1.40
N GLN A 159 -13.38 5.40 0.65
CA GLN A 159 -12.79 5.14 -0.67
C GLN A 159 -11.73 4.03 -0.60
N ARG A 160 -10.79 4.13 0.32
CA ARG A 160 -9.75 3.13 0.53
C ARG A 160 -10.33 1.72 0.76
N LEU A 161 -11.48 1.62 1.42
CA LEU A 161 -12.10 0.33 1.75
C LEU A 161 -12.66 -0.39 0.52
N PHE A 162 -13.13 0.33 -0.51
CA PHE A 162 -13.51 -0.30 -1.78
C PHE A 162 -12.34 -1.07 -2.39
N HIS A 163 -11.19 -0.42 -2.55
CA HIS A 163 -9.99 -1.06 -3.07
C HIS A 163 -9.57 -2.26 -2.20
N ARG A 164 -9.49 -2.06 -0.88
CA ARG A 164 -9.09 -3.10 0.07
C ARG A 164 -10.03 -4.31 0.05
N SER A 165 -11.34 -4.09 0.01
CA SER A 165 -12.33 -5.16 -0.08
C SER A 165 -12.09 -6.03 -1.32
N LEU A 166 -11.91 -5.38 -2.47
CA LEU A 166 -11.70 -6.04 -3.76
C LEU A 166 -10.40 -6.85 -3.81
N ILE A 167 -9.28 -6.28 -3.40
CA ILE A 167 -8.00 -7.01 -3.42
C ILE A 167 -8.00 -8.20 -2.45
N LYS A 168 -8.69 -8.13 -1.30
CA LYS A 168 -8.84 -9.27 -0.39
C LYS A 168 -9.73 -10.35 -0.97
N TRP A 169 -10.85 -9.98 -1.61
CA TRP A 169 -11.72 -10.93 -2.30
C TRP A 169 -10.99 -11.64 -3.46
N ILE A 170 -10.39 -10.88 -4.38
CA ILE A 170 -9.64 -11.41 -5.53
C ILE A 170 -8.46 -12.28 -5.08
N GLY A 171 -7.82 -11.94 -3.97
CA GLY A 171 -6.71 -12.70 -3.36
C GLY A 171 -7.14 -13.97 -2.63
N GLY A 172 -8.44 -14.35 -2.67
CA GLY A 172 -8.96 -15.56 -2.06
C GLY A 172 -9.32 -15.44 -0.57
N ASN A 173 -9.21 -14.25 0.03
CA ASN A 173 -9.70 -13.98 1.38
C ASN A 173 -11.11 -13.38 1.32
N GLU A 174 -12.06 -14.18 0.83
CA GLU A 174 -13.44 -13.77 0.58
C GLU A 174 -14.15 -13.31 1.85
N GLU A 175 -13.94 -13.98 2.97
CA GLU A 175 -14.52 -13.61 4.27
C GLU A 175 -14.14 -12.18 4.68
N LEU A 176 -12.84 -11.84 4.60
CA LEU A 176 -12.38 -10.50 4.91
C LEU A 176 -12.88 -9.47 3.88
N GLY A 177 -12.87 -9.83 2.58
CA GLY A 177 -13.41 -8.99 1.51
C GLY A 177 -14.87 -8.63 1.78
N TYR A 178 -15.69 -9.62 2.12
CA TYR A 178 -17.11 -9.43 2.42
C TYR A 178 -17.35 -8.64 3.72
N SER A 179 -16.55 -8.89 4.75
CA SER A 179 -16.61 -8.11 6.01
C SER A 179 -16.36 -6.61 5.78
N ILE A 180 -15.39 -6.27 4.92
CA ILE A 180 -15.12 -4.87 4.55
C ILE A 180 -16.26 -4.30 3.72
N LEU A 181 -16.84 -5.08 2.80
CA LEU A 181 -18.02 -4.67 2.03
C LEU A 181 -19.21 -4.33 2.95
N GLN A 182 -19.44 -5.10 4.00
CA GLN A 182 -20.47 -4.79 5.01
C GLN A 182 -20.18 -3.48 5.74
N GLU A 183 -18.92 -3.19 6.08
CA GLU A 183 -18.53 -1.90 6.69
C GLU A 183 -18.87 -0.72 5.75
N ILE A 184 -18.60 -0.86 4.45
CA ILE A 184 -18.96 0.14 3.44
C ILE A 184 -20.49 0.29 3.35
N TYR A 185 -21.24 -0.81 3.34
CA TYR A 185 -22.69 -0.80 3.30
C TYR A 185 -23.30 -0.05 4.50
N GLU A 186 -22.86 -0.38 5.71
CA GLU A 186 -23.31 0.28 6.93
C GLU A 186 -23.02 1.79 6.92
N PHE A 187 -21.85 2.17 6.44
CA PHE A 187 -21.49 3.58 6.31
C PHE A 187 -22.44 4.32 5.37
N ILE A 188 -22.68 3.79 4.16
CA ILE A 188 -23.55 4.42 3.17
C ILE A 188 -24.99 4.47 3.70
N LEU A 189 -25.49 3.39 4.29
CA LEU A 189 -26.83 3.33 4.88
C LEU A 189 -27.04 4.38 5.95
N ASN A 190 -26.07 4.59 6.83
CA ASN A 190 -26.14 5.60 7.90
C ASN A 190 -26.13 7.04 7.34
N LYS A 191 -25.46 7.29 6.22
CA LYS A 191 -25.36 8.62 5.61
C LYS A 191 -26.56 8.94 4.71
N THR A 192 -27.07 7.97 3.95
CA THR A 192 -28.09 8.22 2.89
C THR A 192 -29.49 7.74 3.28
N ARG A 193 -29.61 6.79 4.20
CA ARG A 193 -30.86 6.14 4.65
C ARG A 193 -31.69 5.48 3.51
N SER A 194 -31.10 5.25 2.34
CA SER A 194 -31.82 4.81 1.13
C SER A 194 -31.12 3.70 0.35
N VAL A 195 -30.29 2.89 1.03
CA VAL A 195 -29.57 1.77 0.38
C VAL A 195 -30.42 0.51 0.45
N GLU A 196 -30.54 -0.20 -0.67
CA GLU A 196 -31.22 -1.50 -0.72
C GLU A 196 -30.42 -2.57 0.04
N THR A 197 -31.09 -3.59 0.54
CA THR A 197 -30.46 -4.74 1.17
C THR A 197 -29.51 -5.43 0.20
N LEU A 198 -28.33 -5.81 0.67
CA LEU A 198 -27.36 -6.56 -0.13
C LEU A 198 -27.94 -7.89 -0.61
N SER A 199 -27.61 -8.26 -1.85
CA SER A 199 -28.14 -9.46 -2.51
C SER A 199 -27.46 -10.75 -2.06
N GLY A 200 -26.24 -10.64 -1.48
CA GLY A 200 -25.36 -11.75 -1.16
C GLY A 200 -24.43 -12.15 -2.32
N ASP A 201 -24.57 -11.51 -3.48
CA ASP A 201 -23.64 -11.64 -4.61
C ASP A 201 -22.60 -10.52 -4.49
N TYR A 202 -21.40 -10.86 -4.06
CA TYR A 202 -20.35 -9.88 -3.78
C TYR A 202 -20.09 -8.91 -4.94
N LYS A 203 -20.01 -9.43 -6.19
CA LYS A 203 -19.73 -8.59 -7.36
C LYS A 203 -20.84 -7.59 -7.62
N LYS A 204 -22.10 -8.00 -7.49
CA LYS A 204 -23.25 -7.10 -7.66
C LYS A 204 -23.33 -6.09 -6.53
N ASP A 205 -23.10 -6.54 -5.31
CA ASP A 205 -23.21 -5.72 -4.11
C ASP A 205 -22.15 -4.63 -4.08
N ILE A 206 -20.87 -4.94 -4.38
CA ILE A 206 -19.81 -3.93 -4.40
C ILE A 206 -19.99 -2.93 -5.55
N ALA A 207 -20.43 -3.37 -6.72
CA ALA A 207 -20.74 -2.49 -7.85
C ALA A 207 -21.93 -1.57 -7.54
N TYR A 208 -22.94 -2.09 -6.84
CA TYR A 208 -24.07 -1.30 -6.36
C TYR A 208 -23.62 -0.24 -5.35
N LEU A 209 -22.85 -0.63 -4.34
CA LEU A 209 -22.36 0.30 -3.32
C LEU A 209 -21.44 1.39 -3.88
N LEU A 210 -20.60 1.04 -4.87
CA LEU A 210 -19.75 2.03 -5.54
C LEU A 210 -20.59 3.12 -6.23
N ARG A 211 -21.68 2.74 -6.91
CA ARG A 211 -22.59 3.70 -7.54
C ARG A 211 -23.32 4.57 -6.51
N GLU A 212 -23.82 3.97 -5.42
CA GLU A 212 -24.49 4.72 -4.36
C GLU A 212 -23.52 5.69 -3.65
N PHE A 213 -22.30 5.22 -3.39
CA PHE A 213 -21.26 6.06 -2.83
C PHE A 213 -20.93 7.26 -3.75
N ASN A 214 -20.78 7.02 -5.05
CA ASN A 214 -20.46 8.07 -6.03
C ASN A 214 -21.60 9.11 -6.20
N LYS A 215 -22.85 8.76 -5.91
CA LYS A 215 -23.97 9.74 -5.89
C LYS A 215 -23.85 10.71 -4.71
N GLY A 216 -23.37 10.24 -3.58
CA GLY A 216 -23.23 11.07 -2.36
C GLY A 216 -21.89 11.79 -2.26
N TYR A 217 -20.86 11.22 -2.87
CA TYR A 217 -19.47 11.69 -2.82
C TYR A 217 -18.84 11.56 -4.20
N SER A 218 -18.78 12.64 -4.96
CA SER A 218 -18.22 12.64 -6.33
C SER A 218 -16.79 12.10 -6.35
N LEU A 219 -16.62 10.83 -6.67
CA LEU A 219 -15.32 10.17 -6.78
C LEU A 219 -14.52 10.75 -7.94
N ASP A 220 -13.20 10.81 -7.78
CA ASP A 220 -12.31 11.05 -8.90
C ASP A 220 -12.54 9.99 -10.00
N VAL A 221 -12.63 10.42 -11.26
CA VAL A 221 -12.97 9.56 -12.40
C VAL A 221 -11.94 8.44 -12.60
N LYS A 222 -10.66 8.70 -12.33
CA LYS A 222 -9.61 7.71 -12.50
C LYS A 222 -9.64 6.69 -11.36
N TYR A 223 -9.87 7.16 -10.12
CA TYR A 223 -10.07 6.25 -9.00
C TYR A 223 -11.28 5.34 -9.23
N TYR A 224 -12.40 5.91 -9.70
CA TYR A 224 -13.59 5.15 -10.05
C TYR A 224 -13.28 4.07 -11.10
N GLY A 225 -12.52 4.41 -12.14
CA GLY A 225 -12.08 3.48 -13.17
C GLY A 225 -11.20 2.34 -12.63
N VAL A 226 -10.29 2.62 -11.70
CA VAL A 226 -9.49 1.58 -11.02
C VAL A 226 -10.39 0.59 -10.28
N ILE A 227 -11.40 1.08 -9.56
CA ILE A 227 -12.32 0.21 -8.82
C ILE A 227 -13.18 -0.62 -9.77
N GLU A 228 -13.68 -0.05 -10.88
CA GLU A 228 -14.44 -0.80 -11.89
C GLU A 228 -13.60 -1.91 -12.52
N GLU A 229 -12.33 -1.64 -12.86
CA GLU A 229 -11.42 -2.68 -13.38
C GLU A 229 -11.26 -3.84 -12.40
N LEU A 230 -11.11 -3.55 -11.10
CA LEU A 230 -11.03 -4.59 -10.07
C LEU A 230 -12.33 -5.40 -9.99
N ILE A 231 -13.50 -4.76 -10.06
CA ILE A 231 -14.81 -5.44 -10.06
C ILE A 231 -14.93 -6.37 -11.27
N ASP A 232 -14.46 -5.95 -12.45
CA ASP A 232 -14.50 -6.77 -13.66
C ASP A 232 -13.61 -8.03 -13.55
N ASN A 233 -12.55 -7.97 -12.76
CA ASN A 233 -11.66 -9.11 -12.51
C ASN A 233 -12.19 -10.10 -11.45
N ILE A 234 -13.33 -9.85 -10.80
CA ILE A 234 -14.01 -10.83 -9.93
C ILE A 234 -14.59 -11.95 -10.82
N ARG A 235 -14.17 -13.17 -10.51
CA ARG A 235 -14.62 -14.40 -11.19
C ARG A 235 -15.94 -14.91 -10.66
#